data_2f82e74af05fb47453b2c6bd9f516edf
#
_entry.id   2f82e74af05fb47453b2c6bd9f516edf
#
_cell.length_a   1.000
_cell.length_b   1.000
_cell.length_c   1.000
_cell.angle_alpha   90.00
_cell.angle_beta   90.00
_cell.angle_gamma   90.00
#
_symmetry.space_group_name_H-M   'P 1'
#
loop_
_entity.id
_entity.type
_entity.pdbx_description
1 polymer ?
#
loop_
_entity_poly.entity_id
_entity_poly.type
_entity_poly.pdbx_seq_one_letter_code
_entity_poly.pdbx_strand_id
1 'polypeptide(L)'
;MKYIFIINPASGKTNYDKIKHNIMDNLKNENYEIYETNAPKEATEIASKFKSEENTVVYSVGGDGTLNEVVNGIAEGKCKLGIIPTGSGNDFYRTLKETNKEIIRVDLGKVNDRYFINIASVGMDAETCNNANRIKSKIKLRASYYLALIHTFLTFKSKSLKLKIDKNVYAGDYIIVAICNGKFYGGGFKIAPVATFDDNLFDIYLVSKANRFKLIKILMALLKSEHEKYPEVRKYTGKKINIKSDSNLIVNIDGEITISKNINIEMIEDALFIYNDAGLVEKIMNV
;
A
#
# COMPACT_ATOMS: atom_id res chain seq x y z
N MET A 1 26.51 -7.76 -7.55
CA MET A 1 25.24 -7.63 -6.78
C MET A 1 24.47 -8.92 -7.00
N LYS A 2 23.69 -9.38 -6.02
CA LYS A 2 22.81 -10.56 -6.18
C LYS A 2 21.39 -10.07 -6.37
N TYR A 3 20.64 -10.68 -7.31
CA TYR A 3 19.26 -10.32 -7.64
C TYR A 3 18.33 -11.49 -7.33
N ILE A 4 17.31 -11.24 -6.50
CA ILE A 4 16.31 -12.23 -6.10
C ILE A 4 14.96 -11.78 -6.64
N PHE A 5 14.35 -12.55 -7.52
CA PHE A 5 13.04 -12.24 -8.09
C PHE A 5 11.98 -13.12 -7.43
N ILE A 6 11.04 -12.50 -6.71
CA ILE A 6 9.90 -13.19 -6.10
C ILE A 6 8.67 -12.89 -6.96
N ILE A 7 8.24 -13.89 -7.72
CA ILE A 7 7.17 -13.78 -8.71
C ILE A 7 5.88 -14.35 -8.11
N ASN A 8 4.80 -13.58 -8.17
CA ASN A 8 3.46 -14.06 -7.88
C ASN A 8 2.67 -14.31 -9.18
N PRO A 9 2.60 -15.56 -9.68
CA PRO A 9 1.92 -15.87 -10.94
C PRO A 9 0.41 -15.58 -10.93
N ALA A 10 -0.21 -15.50 -9.75
CA ALA A 10 -1.62 -15.17 -9.61
C ALA A 10 -1.93 -13.67 -9.70
N SER A 11 -0.88 -12.81 -9.75
CA SER A 11 -1.03 -11.37 -9.78
C SER A 11 -1.25 -10.84 -11.20
N GLY A 12 -2.34 -10.11 -11.44
CA GLY A 12 -2.60 -9.43 -12.70
C GLY A 12 -2.94 -10.33 -13.88
N LYS A 13 -2.67 -9.84 -15.11
CA LYS A 13 -2.90 -10.56 -16.39
C LYS A 13 -1.61 -10.69 -17.20
N THR A 14 -0.47 -10.58 -16.58
CA THR A 14 0.85 -10.58 -17.24
C THR A 14 1.25 -12.01 -17.62
N ASN A 15 1.96 -12.14 -18.74
CA ASN A 15 2.59 -13.39 -19.10
C ASN A 15 3.90 -13.56 -18.31
N TYR A 16 3.84 -14.31 -17.21
CA TYR A 16 4.97 -14.49 -16.30
C TYR A 16 6.10 -15.33 -16.91
N ASP A 17 5.83 -16.22 -17.86
CA ASP A 17 6.88 -16.95 -18.58
C ASP A 17 7.72 -15.99 -19.43
N LYS A 18 7.08 -15.00 -20.06
CA LYS A 18 7.79 -13.93 -20.76
C LYS A 18 8.64 -13.08 -19.79
N ILE A 19 8.10 -12.73 -18.60
CA ILE A 19 8.86 -12.01 -17.56
C ILE A 19 10.10 -12.81 -17.15
N LYS A 20 9.95 -14.11 -16.86
CA LYS A 20 11.09 -14.98 -16.51
C LYS A 20 12.13 -15.04 -17.62
N HIS A 21 11.69 -15.21 -18.86
CA HIS A 21 12.58 -15.20 -20.00
C HIS A 21 13.36 -13.88 -20.14
N ASN A 22 12.67 -12.75 -19.99
CA ASN A 22 13.31 -11.43 -20.02
C ASN A 22 14.30 -11.23 -18.87
N ILE A 23 14.00 -11.73 -17.65
CA ILE A 23 14.96 -11.72 -16.53
C ILE A 23 16.21 -12.49 -16.91
N MET A 24 16.06 -13.74 -17.39
CA MET A 24 17.17 -14.59 -17.80
C MET A 24 18.02 -13.95 -18.89
N ASP A 25 17.39 -13.34 -19.89
CA ASP A 25 18.09 -12.72 -21.02
C ASP A 25 18.86 -11.46 -20.63
N ASN A 26 18.29 -10.63 -19.76
CA ASN A 26 18.94 -9.37 -19.35
C ASN A 26 19.99 -9.56 -18.26
N LEU A 27 19.98 -10.68 -17.52
CA LEU A 27 20.88 -10.95 -16.41
C LEU A 27 21.80 -12.16 -16.64
N LYS A 28 22.08 -12.54 -17.90
CA LYS A 28 22.90 -13.71 -18.26
C LYS A 28 24.25 -13.81 -17.53
N ASN A 29 24.85 -12.67 -17.23
CA ASN A 29 26.18 -12.58 -16.59
C ASN A 29 26.12 -12.14 -15.14
N GLU A 30 24.91 -12.04 -14.57
CA GLU A 30 24.69 -11.60 -13.21
C GLU A 30 24.32 -12.77 -12.29
N ASN A 31 24.49 -12.59 -10.99
CA ASN A 31 24.07 -13.56 -10.01
C ASN A 31 22.58 -13.31 -9.66
N TYR A 32 21.69 -14.21 -10.10
CA TYR A 32 20.27 -14.09 -9.81
C TYR A 32 19.60 -15.41 -9.44
N GLU A 33 18.49 -15.32 -8.72
CA GLU A 33 17.60 -16.42 -8.38
C GLU A 33 16.15 -16.01 -8.63
N ILE A 34 15.30 -16.94 -9.08
CA ILE A 34 13.88 -16.73 -9.32
C ILE A 34 13.08 -17.68 -8.43
N TYR A 35 12.15 -17.13 -7.68
CA TYR A 35 11.21 -17.85 -6.82
C TYR A 35 9.78 -17.55 -7.27
N GLU A 36 8.95 -18.57 -7.40
CA GLU A 36 7.52 -18.42 -7.68
C GLU A 36 6.72 -18.74 -6.41
N THR A 37 5.74 -17.90 -6.10
CA THR A 37 4.86 -18.13 -4.95
C THR A 37 3.62 -18.90 -5.36
N ASN A 38 3.21 -19.84 -4.51
CA ASN A 38 2.03 -20.70 -4.73
C ASN A 38 0.93 -20.45 -3.68
N ALA A 39 1.28 -19.74 -2.59
CA ALA A 39 0.39 -19.49 -1.49
C ALA A 39 0.55 -18.07 -0.92
N PRO A 40 -0.49 -17.51 -0.28
CA PRO A 40 -0.39 -16.27 0.48
C PRO A 40 0.69 -16.35 1.57
N LYS A 41 1.42 -15.25 1.77
CA LYS A 41 2.54 -15.08 2.72
C LYS A 41 3.85 -15.77 2.32
N GLU A 42 3.87 -16.57 1.27
CA GLU A 42 5.09 -17.27 0.83
C GLU A 42 6.15 -16.26 0.36
N ALA A 43 5.74 -15.13 -0.25
CA ALA A 43 6.68 -14.07 -0.62
C ALA A 43 7.38 -13.46 0.61
N THR A 44 6.70 -13.35 1.75
CA THR A 44 7.30 -12.90 3.02
C THR A 44 8.35 -13.89 3.51
N GLU A 45 8.05 -15.18 3.49
CA GLU A 45 8.96 -16.24 3.94
C GLU A 45 10.22 -16.31 3.06
N ILE A 46 10.05 -16.23 1.74
CA ILE A 46 11.18 -16.22 0.79
C ILE A 46 12.03 -14.96 1.00
N ALA A 47 11.41 -13.79 1.03
CA ALA A 47 12.09 -12.51 1.19
C ALA A 47 12.90 -12.44 2.51
N SER A 48 12.36 -12.99 3.60
CA SER A 48 13.01 -12.96 4.92
C SER A 48 14.37 -13.66 4.96
N LYS A 49 14.61 -14.63 4.07
CA LYS A 49 15.90 -15.34 3.96
C LYS A 49 17.04 -14.41 3.54
N PHE A 50 16.71 -13.34 2.82
CA PHE A 50 17.67 -12.38 2.25
C PHE A 50 17.78 -11.08 3.04
N LYS A 51 16.97 -10.90 4.10
CA LYS A 51 16.87 -9.67 4.88
C LYS A 51 18.22 -9.09 5.33
N SER A 52 19.16 -9.94 5.70
CA SER A 52 20.49 -9.54 6.23
C SER A 52 21.58 -9.40 5.15
N GLU A 53 21.26 -9.68 3.88
CA GLU A 53 22.22 -9.69 2.77
C GLU A 53 22.38 -8.29 2.17
N GLU A 54 23.46 -7.57 2.50
CA GLU A 54 23.68 -6.16 2.14
C GLU A 54 23.82 -5.91 0.62
N ASN A 55 24.43 -6.84 -0.11
CA ASN A 55 24.64 -6.73 -1.56
C ASN A 55 23.57 -7.42 -2.39
N THR A 56 22.36 -7.55 -1.84
CA THR A 56 21.24 -8.24 -2.50
C THR A 56 20.10 -7.27 -2.76
N VAL A 57 19.49 -7.39 -3.95
CA VAL A 57 18.23 -6.73 -4.32
C VAL A 57 17.14 -7.79 -4.42
N VAL A 58 16.09 -7.64 -3.60
CA VAL A 58 14.92 -8.52 -3.63
C VAL A 58 13.82 -7.83 -4.44
N TYR A 59 13.55 -8.34 -5.63
CA TYR A 59 12.51 -7.82 -6.51
C TYR A 59 11.15 -8.44 -6.19
N SER A 60 10.18 -7.58 -5.89
CA SER A 60 8.76 -7.95 -5.89
C SER A 60 8.24 -7.90 -7.32
N VAL A 61 7.90 -9.06 -7.89
CA VAL A 61 7.31 -9.18 -9.24
C VAL A 61 5.83 -9.51 -9.07
N GLY A 62 5.00 -8.47 -9.01
CA GLY A 62 3.59 -8.63 -8.67
C GLY A 62 2.83 -7.31 -8.57
N GLY A 63 1.70 -7.33 -7.87
CA GLY A 63 0.93 -6.16 -7.51
C GLY A 63 1.22 -5.70 -6.08
N ASP A 64 0.38 -4.78 -5.58
CA ASP A 64 0.52 -4.17 -4.26
C ASP A 64 0.56 -5.21 -3.11
N GLY A 65 -0.22 -6.30 -3.22
CA GLY A 65 -0.20 -7.39 -2.22
C GLY A 65 1.15 -8.13 -2.18
N THR A 66 1.72 -8.47 -3.35
CA THR A 66 3.05 -9.10 -3.42
C THR A 66 4.12 -8.17 -2.88
N LEU A 67 4.03 -6.87 -3.21
CA LEU A 67 4.91 -5.84 -2.68
C LEU A 67 4.83 -5.77 -1.15
N ASN A 68 3.63 -5.74 -0.58
CA ASN A 68 3.44 -5.72 0.87
C ASN A 68 4.03 -6.98 1.55
N GLU A 69 3.85 -8.17 0.96
CA GLU A 69 4.46 -9.40 1.48
C GLU A 69 5.99 -9.34 1.48
N VAL A 70 6.61 -8.90 0.36
CA VAL A 70 8.07 -8.76 0.27
C VAL A 70 8.58 -7.74 1.29
N VAL A 71 7.93 -6.57 1.39
CA VAL A 71 8.27 -5.53 2.37
C VAL A 71 8.25 -6.10 3.79
N ASN A 72 7.22 -6.86 4.17
CA ASN A 72 7.14 -7.47 5.50
C ASN A 72 8.23 -8.53 5.75
N GLY A 73 8.78 -9.13 4.70
CA GLY A 73 9.93 -10.04 4.80
C GLY A 73 11.26 -9.33 5.05
N ILE A 74 11.47 -8.15 4.45
CA ILE A 74 12.77 -7.47 4.44
C ILE A 74 12.83 -6.16 5.25
N ALA A 75 11.71 -5.67 5.77
CA ALA A 75 11.67 -4.43 6.55
C ALA A 75 12.73 -4.37 7.65
N GLU A 76 13.38 -3.21 7.82
CA GLU A 76 14.51 -2.99 8.73
C GLU A 76 15.71 -3.94 8.46
N GLY A 77 15.84 -4.41 7.21
CA GLY A 77 16.94 -5.26 6.76
C GLY A 77 18.05 -4.48 6.07
N LYS A 78 19.04 -5.22 5.54
CA LYS A 78 20.18 -4.67 4.82
C LYS A 78 20.05 -4.78 3.31
N CYS A 79 19.25 -5.72 2.81
CA CYS A 79 18.99 -5.87 1.39
C CYS A 79 18.15 -4.70 0.85
N LYS A 80 18.15 -4.53 -0.46
CA LYS A 80 17.37 -3.52 -1.14
C LYS A 80 16.10 -4.13 -1.73
N LEU A 81 15.04 -3.36 -1.86
CA LEU A 81 13.81 -3.72 -2.56
C LEU A 81 13.88 -3.24 -4.01
N GLY A 82 13.60 -4.13 -4.95
CA GLY A 82 13.27 -3.79 -6.33
C GLY A 82 11.77 -4.01 -6.60
N ILE A 83 11.18 -3.31 -7.56
CA ILE A 83 9.75 -3.42 -7.88
C ILE A 83 9.55 -3.61 -9.36
N ILE A 84 8.92 -4.74 -9.76
CA ILE A 84 8.43 -5.00 -11.11
C ILE A 84 6.90 -5.04 -11.05
N PRO A 85 6.21 -3.97 -11.51
CA PRO A 85 4.80 -3.73 -11.25
C PRO A 85 3.90 -4.47 -12.23
N THR A 86 3.59 -5.74 -12.00
CA THR A 86 2.72 -6.56 -12.87
C THR A 86 1.26 -6.58 -12.44
N GLY A 87 0.91 -5.95 -11.32
CA GLY A 87 -0.44 -5.88 -10.80
C GLY A 87 -1.34 -4.87 -11.52
N SER A 88 -2.62 -4.81 -11.13
CA SER A 88 -3.59 -3.88 -11.71
C SER A 88 -3.61 -2.50 -11.04
N GLY A 89 -3.16 -2.37 -9.80
CA GLY A 89 -3.10 -1.12 -9.03
C GLY A 89 -1.73 -0.47 -9.13
N ASN A 90 -0.75 -1.12 -8.52
CA ASN A 90 0.65 -0.68 -8.41
C ASN A 90 0.75 0.74 -7.83
N ASP A 91 -0.01 0.97 -6.75
CA ASP A 91 -0.23 2.31 -6.21
C ASP A 91 1.06 2.93 -5.65
N PHE A 92 1.86 2.16 -4.90
CA PHE A 92 3.14 2.64 -4.40
C PHE A 92 4.15 2.89 -5.54
N TYR A 93 4.18 2.02 -6.55
CA TYR A 93 5.05 2.21 -7.71
C TYR A 93 4.73 3.49 -8.48
N ARG A 94 3.46 3.93 -8.51
CA ARG A 94 3.08 5.23 -9.08
C ARG A 94 3.72 6.40 -8.33
N THR A 95 3.80 6.32 -6.99
CA THR A 95 4.52 7.31 -6.18
C THR A 95 6.03 7.26 -6.47
N LEU A 96 6.60 6.06 -6.56
CA LEU A 96 8.02 5.85 -6.84
C LEU A 96 8.45 6.42 -8.19
N LYS A 97 7.61 6.31 -9.22
CA LYS A 97 7.89 6.84 -10.57
C LYS A 97 8.01 8.38 -10.61
N GLU A 98 7.56 9.09 -9.59
CA GLU A 98 7.72 10.55 -9.50
C GLU A 98 9.14 10.97 -9.06
N THR A 99 10.03 10.01 -8.74
CA THR A 99 11.43 10.27 -8.39
C THR A 99 12.40 9.67 -9.41
N ASN A 100 13.52 10.36 -9.64
CA ASN A 100 14.60 9.91 -10.52
C ASN A 100 15.80 9.36 -9.76
N LYS A 101 15.72 9.19 -8.44
CA LYS A 101 16.81 8.63 -7.63
C LYS A 101 16.90 7.11 -7.87
N GLU A 102 18.11 6.58 -8.02
CA GLU A 102 18.35 5.15 -8.20
C GLU A 102 18.27 4.39 -6.87
N ILE A 103 18.84 4.94 -5.80
CA ILE A 103 18.74 4.37 -4.45
C ILE A 103 18.00 5.36 -3.57
N ILE A 104 16.95 4.87 -2.92
CA ILE A 104 16.04 5.70 -2.13
C ILE A 104 15.88 5.04 -0.77
N ARG A 105 16.02 5.84 0.28
CA ARG A 105 15.56 5.45 1.62
C ARG A 105 14.06 5.65 1.70
N VAL A 106 13.38 4.71 2.32
CA VAL A 106 11.93 4.73 2.45
C VAL A 106 11.55 4.44 3.89
N ASP A 107 10.69 5.30 4.39
CA ASP A 107 10.02 5.10 5.66
C ASP A 107 8.91 4.05 5.49
N LEU A 108 8.67 3.28 6.53
CA LEU A 108 7.54 2.35 6.57
C LEU A 108 6.61 2.72 7.72
N GLY A 109 5.33 2.49 7.49
CA GLY A 109 4.39 2.48 8.59
C GLY A 109 4.30 1.09 9.21
N LYS A 110 4.08 1.03 10.52
CA LYS A 110 3.85 -0.21 11.26
C LYS A 110 2.54 -0.15 12.02
N VAL A 111 1.64 -1.06 11.72
CA VAL A 111 0.37 -1.25 12.45
C VAL A 111 0.53 -2.49 13.32
N ASN A 112 0.64 -2.29 14.65
CA ASN A 112 1.00 -3.36 15.58
C ASN A 112 2.30 -4.06 15.11
N ASP A 113 2.22 -5.29 14.58
CA ASP A 113 3.39 -6.06 14.13
C ASP A 113 3.54 -6.13 12.60
N ARG A 114 2.71 -5.38 11.84
CA ARG A 114 2.68 -5.46 10.40
C ARG A 114 3.11 -4.15 9.75
N TYR A 115 4.05 -4.22 8.81
CA TYR A 115 4.49 -3.06 8.02
C TYR A 115 3.55 -2.77 6.87
N PHE A 116 3.45 -1.49 6.53
CA PHE A 116 2.89 -1.00 5.28
C PHE A 116 3.81 0.03 4.63
N ILE A 117 3.88 -0.01 3.32
CA ILE A 117 4.71 0.91 2.54
C ILE A 117 3.88 2.07 1.97
N ASN A 118 2.58 1.86 1.79
CA ASN A 118 1.73 2.79 1.09
C ASN A 118 0.68 3.44 1.99
N ILE A 119 -0.27 2.67 2.54
CA ILE A 119 -1.38 3.24 3.32
C ILE A 119 -1.94 2.27 4.37
N ALA A 120 -2.28 2.81 5.54
CA ALA A 120 -3.18 2.16 6.49
C ALA A 120 -4.44 3.01 6.66
N SER A 121 -5.60 2.34 6.82
CA SER A 121 -6.86 3.08 6.94
C SER A 121 -7.91 2.36 7.76
N VAL A 122 -8.86 3.12 8.29
CA VAL A 122 -10.09 2.65 8.92
C VAL A 122 -11.28 3.44 8.39
N GLY A 123 -12.42 2.77 8.28
CA GLY A 123 -13.66 3.41 7.85
C GLY A 123 -14.22 2.82 6.56
N MET A 124 -14.84 3.66 5.77
CA MET A 124 -15.59 3.25 4.57
C MET A 124 -14.68 2.56 3.53
N ASP A 125 -13.46 3.03 3.36
CA ASP A 125 -12.49 2.46 2.43
C ASP A 125 -11.99 1.08 2.88
N ALA A 126 -11.71 0.89 4.17
CA ALA A 126 -11.34 -0.40 4.74
C ALA A 126 -12.51 -1.41 4.64
N GLU A 127 -13.76 -0.98 4.90
CA GLU A 127 -14.93 -1.83 4.67
C GLU A 127 -15.14 -2.15 3.19
N THR A 128 -14.86 -1.20 2.28
CA THR A 128 -14.91 -1.44 0.83
C THR A 128 -13.90 -2.51 0.42
N CYS A 129 -12.67 -2.41 0.91
CA CYS A 129 -11.62 -3.40 0.65
C CYS A 129 -12.02 -4.79 1.17
N ASN A 130 -12.55 -4.87 2.40
CA ASN A 130 -13.05 -6.10 2.99
C ASN A 130 -14.19 -6.71 2.17
N ASN A 131 -15.16 -5.90 1.76
CA ASN A 131 -16.28 -6.34 0.93
C ASN A 131 -15.81 -6.79 -0.47
N ALA A 132 -14.88 -6.08 -1.08
CA ALA A 132 -14.27 -6.46 -2.36
C ALA A 132 -13.56 -7.82 -2.26
N ASN A 133 -12.79 -8.05 -1.19
CA ASN A 133 -12.12 -9.33 -0.95
C ASN A 133 -13.11 -10.49 -0.82
N ARG A 134 -14.28 -10.27 -0.20
CA ARG A 134 -15.36 -11.28 -0.09
C ARG A 134 -16.05 -11.56 -1.45
N ILE A 135 -16.10 -10.58 -2.34
CA ILE A 135 -16.78 -10.69 -3.66
C ILE A 135 -15.81 -11.25 -4.73
N LYS A 136 -14.50 -11.05 -4.59
CA LYS A 136 -13.45 -11.54 -5.53
C LYS A 136 -13.57 -13.03 -5.88
N SER A 137 -14.06 -13.84 -4.95
CA SER A 137 -14.30 -15.27 -5.19
C SER A 137 -15.40 -15.57 -6.23
N LYS A 138 -16.21 -14.57 -6.61
CA LYS A 138 -17.40 -14.74 -7.46
C LYS A 138 -17.41 -13.90 -8.73
N ILE A 139 -16.65 -12.80 -8.83
CA ILE A 139 -16.71 -11.82 -9.93
C ILE A 139 -15.32 -11.30 -10.27
N LYS A 140 -15.08 -10.90 -11.56
CA LYS A 140 -13.80 -10.32 -12.03
C LYS A 140 -13.35 -9.12 -11.19
N LEU A 141 -12.06 -9.08 -10.87
CA LEU A 141 -11.38 -8.23 -9.87
C LEU A 141 -11.79 -6.74 -9.86
N ARG A 142 -11.85 -6.09 -11.05
CA ARG A 142 -12.22 -4.66 -11.13
C ARG A 142 -13.69 -4.40 -10.82
N ALA A 143 -14.59 -5.23 -11.35
CA ALA A 143 -16.04 -5.07 -11.12
C ALA A 143 -16.42 -5.29 -9.65
N SER A 144 -15.73 -6.22 -8.95
CA SER A 144 -15.98 -6.48 -7.52
C SER A 144 -15.68 -5.28 -6.64
N TYR A 145 -14.61 -4.53 -6.96
CA TYR A 145 -14.24 -3.33 -6.20
C TYR A 145 -15.27 -2.20 -6.37
N TYR A 146 -15.70 -1.91 -7.59
CA TYR A 146 -16.73 -0.88 -7.82
C TYR A 146 -18.09 -1.23 -7.20
N LEU A 147 -18.50 -2.50 -7.28
CA LEU A 147 -19.72 -2.96 -6.62
C LEU A 147 -19.62 -2.86 -5.09
N ALA A 148 -18.47 -3.25 -4.53
CA ALA A 148 -18.21 -3.11 -3.10
C ALA A 148 -18.18 -1.64 -2.67
N LEU A 149 -17.59 -0.75 -3.45
CA LEU A 149 -17.57 0.69 -3.19
C LEU A 149 -19.00 1.26 -3.16
N ILE A 150 -19.81 0.96 -4.16
CA ILE A 150 -21.21 1.41 -4.22
C ILE A 150 -22.01 0.87 -3.04
N HIS A 151 -21.90 -0.44 -2.76
CA HIS A 151 -22.58 -1.06 -1.63
C HIS A 151 -22.17 -0.42 -0.31
N THR A 152 -20.86 -0.30 -0.07
CA THR A 152 -20.32 0.29 1.17
C THR A 152 -20.74 1.76 1.28
N PHE A 153 -20.68 2.52 0.19
CA PHE A 153 -21.14 3.91 0.16
C PHE A 153 -22.63 4.04 0.58
N LEU A 154 -23.46 3.09 0.17
CA LEU A 154 -24.89 3.11 0.50
C LEU A 154 -25.18 2.64 1.93
N THR A 155 -24.37 1.79 2.51
CA THR A 155 -24.63 1.12 3.79
C THR A 155 -23.78 1.62 4.96
N PHE A 156 -22.61 2.22 4.66
CA PHE A 156 -21.66 2.63 5.69
C PHE A 156 -22.23 3.71 6.62
N LYS A 157 -21.96 3.54 7.91
CA LYS A 157 -22.23 4.52 8.95
C LYS A 157 -20.90 5.01 9.51
N SER A 158 -20.82 6.31 9.80
CA SER A 158 -19.64 6.88 10.47
C SER A 158 -19.30 6.14 11.75
N LYS A 159 -18.04 6.05 12.08
CA LYS A 159 -17.53 5.45 13.32
C LYS A 159 -17.15 6.55 14.29
N SER A 160 -17.61 6.46 15.55
CA SER A 160 -17.14 7.32 16.63
C SER A 160 -15.75 6.85 17.06
N LEU A 161 -14.75 7.71 16.83
CA LEU A 161 -13.36 7.39 17.06
C LEU A 161 -12.71 8.42 17.98
N LYS A 162 -11.79 7.96 18.83
CA LYS A 162 -10.82 8.79 19.53
C LYS A 162 -9.44 8.54 18.91
N LEU A 163 -8.87 9.60 18.32
CA LEU A 163 -7.56 9.56 17.68
C LEU A 163 -6.57 10.35 18.51
N LYS A 164 -5.38 9.79 18.68
CA LYS A 164 -4.22 10.54 19.18
C LYS A 164 -3.19 10.55 18.05
N ILE A 165 -2.84 11.74 17.57
CA ILE A 165 -1.79 11.98 16.59
C ILE A 165 -0.67 12.72 17.33
N ASP A 166 0.43 12.02 17.57
CA ASP A 166 1.54 12.45 18.43
C ASP A 166 1.04 12.93 19.81
N LYS A 167 1.07 14.23 20.08
CA LYS A 167 0.60 14.83 21.34
C LYS A 167 -0.87 15.28 21.29
N ASN A 168 -1.46 15.38 20.10
CA ASN A 168 -2.79 15.96 19.92
C ASN A 168 -3.88 14.88 19.94
N VAL A 169 -5.04 15.21 20.53
CA VAL A 169 -6.19 14.30 20.62
C VAL A 169 -7.36 14.87 19.84
N TYR A 170 -7.97 14.01 19.03
CA TYR A 170 -9.16 14.32 18.24
C TYR A 170 -10.23 13.28 18.54
N ALA A 171 -11.47 13.72 18.68
CA ALA A 171 -12.61 12.83 18.86
C ALA A 171 -13.76 13.28 17.96
N GLY A 172 -14.47 12.34 17.38
CA GLY A 172 -15.58 12.65 16.49
C GLY A 172 -16.08 11.44 15.72
N ASP A 173 -17.06 11.71 14.84
CA ASP A 173 -17.62 10.74 13.92
C ASP A 173 -16.93 10.86 12.56
N TYR A 174 -16.22 9.82 12.16
CA TYR A 174 -15.46 9.80 10.91
C TYR A 174 -16.00 8.77 9.92
N ILE A 175 -15.94 9.13 8.66
CA ILE A 175 -16.21 8.24 7.51
C ILE A 175 -14.95 7.48 7.12
N ILE A 176 -13.81 8.19 7.07
CA ILE A 176 -12.49 7.64 6.72
C ILE A 176 -11.45 8.26 7.65
N VAL A 177 -10.51 7.45 8.09
CA VAL A 177 -9.21 7.84 8.63
C VAL A 177 -8.17 7.13 7.81
N ALA A 178 -7.39 7.87 7.03
CA ALA A 178 -6.33 7.34 6.18
C ALA A 178 -4.98 7.87 6.64
N ILE A 179 -4.03 6.97 6.81
CA ILE A 179 -2.65 7.25 7.21
C ILE A 179 -1.77 6.87 6.01
N CYS A 180 -1.27 7.87 5.32
CA CYS A 180 -0.62 7.74 4.02
C CYS A 180 0.88 7.95 4.13
N ASN A 181 1.65 7.00 3.58
CA ASN A 181 3.07 7.09 3.31
C ASN A 181 3.29 7.33 1.80
N GLY A 182 2.42 6.76 0.96
CA GLY A 182 2.38 6.99 -0.48
C GLY A 182 1.20 7.87 -0.92
N LYS A 183 1.24 8.34 -2.18
CA LYS A 183 0.25 9.28 -2.74
C LYS A 183 -1.03 8.63 -3.22
N PHE A 184 -0.93 7.40 -3.76
CA PHE A 184 -2.00 6.75 -4.48
C PHE A 184 -2.58 5.58 -3.69
N TYR A 185 -3.87 5.31 -3.87
CA TYR A 185 -4.59 4.21 -3.24
C TYR A 185 -5.77 3.76 -4.10
N GLY A 186 -6.17 2.48 -3.93
CA GLY A 186 -7.37 1.94 -4.58
C GLY A 186 -7.30 1.85 -6.10
N GLY A 187 -6.09 1.71 -6.67
CA GLY A 187 -5.86 1.58 -8.10
C GLY A 187 -5.71 2.91 -8.82
N GLY A 188 -5.13 3.92 -8.17
CA GLY A 188 -4.73 5.19 -8.78
C GLY A 188 -5.45 6.43 -8.26
N PHE A 189 -6.27 6.34 -7.20
CA PHE A 189 -6.82 7.53 -6.55
C PHE A 189 -5.71 8.26 -5.78
N LYS A 190 -5.46 9.52 -6.10
CA LYS A 190 -4.43 10.34 -5.43
C LYS A 190 -4.98 10.93 -4.14
N ILE A 191 -5.02 10.10 -3.07
CA ILE A 191 -5.61 10.46 -1.78
C ILE A 191 -4.72 11.41 -0.97
N ALA A 192 -3.39 11.30 -1.12
CA ALA A 192 -2.41 12.14 -0.45
C ALA A 192 -1.47 12.80 -1.48
N PRO A 193 -1.93 13.88 -2.16
CA PRO A 193 -1.21 14.45 -3.33
C PRO A 193 0.22 14.89 -3.04
N VAL A 194 0.51 15.26 -1.79
CA VAL A 194 1.80 15.81 -1.36
C VAL A 194 2.62 14.83 -0.51
N ALA A 195 2.09 13.62 -0.24
CA ALA A 195 2.82 12.62 0.54
C ALA A 195 4.17 12.30 -0.09
N THR A 196 5.17 12.15 0.77
CA THR A 196 6.51 11.65 0.43
C THR A 196 6.85 10.50 1.38
N PHE A 197 7.53 9.51 0.87
CA PHE A 197 7.86 8.29 1.62
C PHE A 197 9.24 8.35 2.30
N ASP A 198 9.87 9.54 2.33
CA ASP A 198 11.22 9.78 2.83
C ASP A 198 11.36 11.07 3.67
N ASP A 199 10.25 11.56 4.24
CA ASP A 199 10.22 12.78 5.07
C ASP A 199 9.97 12.51 6.56
N ASN A 200 9.90 11.24 6.94
CA ASN A 200 9.66 10.77 8.30
C ASN A 200 8.27 11.18 8.86
N LEU A 201 7.29 11.42 8.01
CA LEU A 201 5.95 11.82 8.41
C LEU A 201 4.87 11.07 7.62
N PHE A 202 3.79 10.73 8.28
CA PHE A 202 2.57 10.36 7.59
C PHE A 202 1.74 11.59 7.24
N ASP A 203 1.12 11.57 6.06
CA ASP A 203 -0.02 12.42 5.74
C ASP A 203 -1.31 11.75 6.21
N ILE A 204 -2.02 12.37 7.14
CA ILE A 204 -3.18 11.78 7.82
C ILE A 204 -4.44 12.53 7.40
N TYR A 205 -5.36 11.84 6.74
CA TYR A 205 -6.62 12.41 6.29
C TYR A 205 -7.77 11.91 7.16
N LEU A 206 -8.47 12.85 7.78
CA LEU A 206 -9.68 12.60 8.54
C LEU A 206 -10.89 13.13 7.77
N VAL A 207 -11.76 12.24 7.30
CA VAL A 207 -13.02 12.61 6.65
C VAL A 207 -14.14 12.48 7.67
N SER A 208 -14.64 13.61 8.12
CA SER A 208 -15.72 13.68 9.11
C SER A 208 -17.06 13.23 8.53
N LYS A 209 -17.99 12.85 9.39
CA LYS A 209 -19.36 12.54 9.03
C LYS A 209 -19.99 13.67 8.22
N ALA A 210 -20.58 13.30 7.08
CA ALA A 210 -21.30 14.21 6.20
C ALA A 210 -22.52 13.51 5.60
N ASN A 211 -23.45 14.27 5.03
CA ASN A 211 -24.55 13.69 4.29
C ASN A 211 -24.06 13.10 2.96
N ARG A 212 -24.83 12.20 2.35
CA ARG A 212 -24.44 11.44 1.16
C ARG A 212 -24.14 12.34 -0.05
N PHE A 213 -24.91 13.42 -0.25
CA PHE A 213 -24.65 14.36 -1.35
C PHE A 213 -23.29 15.03 -1.21
N LYS A 214 -22.92 15.37 0.03
CA LYS A 214 -21.62 15.97 0.31
C LYS A 214 -20.49 14.95 0.08
N LEU A 215 -20.67 13.71 0.52
CA LEU A 215 -19.70 12.64 0.30
C LEU A 215 -19.50 12.35 -1.19
N ILE A 216 -20.56 12.40 -2.02
CA ILE A 216 -20.42 12.28 -3.49
C ILE A 216 -19.56 13.42 -4.04
N LYS A 217 -19.78 14.66 -3.58
CA LYS A 217 -18.96 15.80 -4.02
C LYS A 217 -17.51 15.64 -3.61
N ILE A 218 -17.24 15.18 -2.39
CA ILE A 218 -15.87 14.89 -1.91
C ILE A 218 -15.23 13.79 -2.76
N LEU A 219 -15.96 12.72 -3.08
CA LEU A 219 -15.46 11.65 -3.94
C LEU A 219 -15.14 12.15 -5.36
N MET A 220 -16.00 12.98 -5.95
CA MET A 220 -15.75 13.59 -7.26
C MET A 220 -14.55 14.55 -7.23
N ALA A 221 -14.34 15.25 -6.12
CA ALA A 221 -13.17 16.09 -5.92
C ALA A 221 -11.88 15.24 -5.70
N LEU A 222 -11.98 14.09 -5.05
CA LEU A 222 -10.86 13.15 -4.91
C LEU A 222 -10.34 12.69 -6.29
N LEU A 223 -11.22 12.44 -7.25
CA LEU A 223 -10.82 12.09 -8.62
C LEU A 223 -9.96 13.17 -9.30
N LYS A 224 -10.07 14.42 -8.84
CA LYS A 224 -9.31 15.59 -9.31
C LYS A 224 -8.19 15.99 -8.36
N SER A 225 -7.96 15.22 -7.29
CA SER A 225 -7.04 15.56 -6.19
C SER A 225 -7.36 16.91 -5.51
N GLU A 226 -8.65 17.26 -5.43
CA GLU A 226 -9.16 18.52 -4.90
C GLU A 226 -10.00 18.36 -3.63
N HIS A 227 -10.00 17.18 -3.03
CA HIS A 227 -10.84 16.84 -1.87
C HIS A 227 -10.47 17.63 -0.61
N GLU A 228 -9.24 18.12 -0.49
CA GLU A 228 -8.79 18.97 0.62
C GLU A 228 -9.53 20.33 0.70
N LYS A 229 -10.21 20.75 -0.38
CA LYS A 229 -11.03 21.98 -0.39
C LYS A 229 -12.29 21.89 0.47
N TYR A 230 -12.67 20.68 0.90
CA TYR A 230 -13.88 20.47 1.69
C TYR A 230 -13.57 20.50 3.18
N PRO A 231 -14.33 21.27 3.99
CA PRO A 231 -14.09 21.40 5.42
C PRO A 231 -14.26 20.09 6.19
N GLU A 232 -14.97 19.11 5.64
CA GLU A 232 -15.11 17.77 6.20
C GLU A 232 -13.83 16.93 6.05
N VAL A 233 -12.93 17.30 5.15
CA VAL A 233 -11.63 16.68 4.94
C VAL A 233 -10.58 17.50 5.65
N ARG A 234 -9.97 16.93 6.67
CA ARG A 234 -8.87 17.57 7.40
C ARG A 234 -7.60 16.79 7.25
N LYS A 235 -6.54 17.48 6.91
CA LYS A 235 -5.19 16.94 6.79
C LYS A 235 -4.37 17.25 8.04
N TYR A 236 -3.63 16.25 8.50
CA TYR A 236 -2.63 16.37 9.57
C TYR A 236 -1.37 15.64 9.15
N THR A 237 -0.28 15.87 9.87
CA THR A 237 0.94 15.08 9.77
C THR A 237 1.32 14.55 11.14
N GLY A 238 2.02 13.43 11.21
CA GLY A 238 2.48 12.86 12.47
C GLY A 238 3.22 11.54 12.29
N LYS A 239 3.89 11.09 13.36
CA LYS A 239 4.68 9.85 13.38
C LYS A 239 4.02 8.72 14.15
N LYS A 240 3.24 9.04 15.18
CA LYS A 240 2.58 8.07 16.07
C LYS A 240 1.10 8.34 16.13
N ILE A 241 0.31 7.36 15.73
CA ILE A 241 -1.13 7.46 15.72
C ILE A 241 -1.71 6.32 16.56
N ASN A 242 -2.63 6.66 17.46
CA ASN A 242 -3.44 5.69 18.17
C ASN A 242 -4.91 5.95 17.86
N ILE A 243 -5.64 4.92 17.41
CA ILE A 243 -7.07 4.98 17.09
C ILE A 243 -7.80 4.03 18.02
N LYS A 244 -8.78 4.56 18.76
CA LYS A 244 -9.62 3.78 19.67
C LYS A 244 -11.09 3.90 19.30
N SER A 245 -11.81 2.78 19.42
CA SER A 245 -13.25 2.69 19.25
C SER A 245 -13.87 1.73 20.26
N ASP A 246 -15.12 1.96 20.63
CA ASP A 246 -15.88 1.03 21.48
C ASP A 246 -16.26 -0.27 20.73
N SER A 247 -16.33 -0.20 19.40
CA SER A 247 -16.61 -1.36 18.51
C SER A 247 -15.38 -1.79 17.73
N ASN A 248 -15.42 -3.03 17.22
CA ASN A 248 -14.40 -3.52 16.31
C ASN A 248 -14.37 -2.66 15.03
N LEU A 249 -13.17 -2.27 14.64
CA LEU A 249 -12.87 -1.57 13.39
C LEU A 249 -12.24 -2.54 12.40
N ILE A 250 -12.65 -2.44 11.17
CA ILE A 250 -11.95 -3.04 10.04
C ILE A 250 -10.80 -2.09 9.71
N VAL A 251 -9.59 -2.64 9.70
CA VAL A 251 -8.36 -1.92 9.38
C VAL A 251 -7.81 -2.48 8.09
N ASN A 252 -7.58 -1.62 7.14
CA ASN A 252 -6.87 -1.94 5.91
C ASN A 252 -5.39 -1.54 6.04
N ILE A 253 -4.50 -2.42 5.62
CA ILE A 253 -3.04 -2.26 5.66
C ILE A 253 -2.52 -2.69 4.29
N ASP A 254 -2.28 -1.75 3.38
CA ASP A 254 -1.90 -2.01 1.97
C ASP A 254 -2.81 -3.03 1.24
N GLY A 255 -4.11 -3.04 1.52
CA GLY A 255 -5.07 -3.96 0.91
C GLY A 255 -5.37 -5.21 1.75
N GLU A 256 -4.60 -5.48 2.79
CA GLU A 256 -4.83 -6.56 3.73
C GLU A 256 -5.70 -6.10 4.90
N ILE A 257 -6.61 -6.98 5.35
CA ILE A 257 -7.61 -6.64 6.35
C ILE A 257 -7.30 -7.29 7.70
N THR A 258 -7.36 -6.48 8.75
CA THR A 258 -7.37 -6.94 10.14
C THR A 258 -8.51 -6.29 10.91
N ILE A 259 -8.78 -6.77 12.11
CA ILE A 259 -9.85 -6.25 12.98
C ILE A 259 -9.29 -5.92 14.34
N SER A 260 -9.52 -4.69 14.82
CA SER A 260 -9.07 -4.24 16.15
C SER A 260 -9.95 -3.12 16.69
N LYS A 261 -9.99 -2.97 18.01
CA LYS A 261 -10.60 -1.82 18.71
C LYS A 261 -9.56 -0.76 19.06
N ASN A 262 -8.31 -1.14 19.13
CA ASN A 262 -7.20 -0.27 19.47
C ASN A 262 -6.07 -0.49 18.46
N ILE A 263 -5.78 0.52 17.67
CA ILE A 263 -4.84 0.45 16.56
C ILE A 263 -3.70 1.41 16.88
N ASN A 264 -2.50 0.86 17.02
CA ASN A 264 -1.28 1.64 17.15
C ASN A 264 -0.56 1.65 15.81
N ILE A 265 -0.21 2.84 15.35
CA ILE A 265 0.50 3.05 14.10
C ILE A 265 1.71 3.92 14.42
N GLU A 266 2.87 3.49 13.95
CA GLU A 266 4.11 4.25 14.10
C GLU A 266 4.90 4.28 12.80
N MET A 267 5.63 5.37 12.62
CA MET A 267 6.59 5.55 11.54
C MET A 267 7.89 4.86 11.95
N ILE A 268 8.41 4.02 11.05
CA ILE A 268 9.75 3.44 11.13
C ILE A 268 10.60 4.15 10.08
N GLU A 269 11.43 5.05 10.57
CA GLU A 269 12.25 5.92 9.73
C GLU A 269 13.36 5.12 9.04
N ASP A 270 13.67 5.45 7.79
CA ASP A 270 14.73 4.81 6.99
C ASP A 270 14.67 3.26 6.98
N ALA A 271 13.47 2.70 7.06
CA ALA A 271 13.25 1.27 7.32
C ALA A 271 13.61 0.36 6.15
N LEU A 272 13.76 0.93 4.95
CA LEU A 272 14.00 0.15 3.74
C LEU A 272 14.77 0.97 2.70
N PHE A 273 15.62 0.27 1.91
CA PHE A 273 16.24 0.85 0.72
C PHE A 273 15.57 0.31 -0.54
N ILE A 274 15.16 1.19 -1.45
CA ILE A 274 14.69 0.81 -2.78
C ILE A 274 15.82 0.98 -3.80
N TYR A 275 16.02 -0.05 -4.61
CA TYR A 275 16.82 -0.01 -5.82
C TYR A 275 15.89 0.23 -7.01
N ASN A 276 15.85 1.47 -7.48
CA ASN A 276 14.94 1.94 -8.53
C ASN A 276 15.64 1.96 -9.89
N ASP A 277 15.91 0.77 -10.44
CA ASP A 277 16.47 0.59 -11.78
C ASP A 277 15.36 0.60 -12.85
N ALA A 278 14.97 1.79 -13.28
CA ALA A 278 13.94 1.96 -14.30
C ALA A 278 14.32 1.25 -15.62
N GLY A 279 15.61 1.25 -15.98
CA GLY A 279 16.09 0.63 -17.22
C GLY A 279 15.95 -0.90 -17.22
N LEU A 280 16.27 -1.54 -16.09
CA LEU A 280 16.05 -2.99 -15.95
C LEU A 280 14.56 -3.33 -15.92
N VAL A 281 13.75 -2.54 -15.21
CA VAL A 281 12.29 -2.73 -15.14
C VAL A 281 11.67 -2.63 -16.55
N GLU A 282 12.03 -1.62 -17.35
CA GLU A 282 11.54 -1.46 -18.72
C GLU A 282 11.92 -2.65 -19.61
N LYS A 283 13.17 -3.12 -19.55
CA LYS A 283 13.64 -4.29 -20.29
C LYS A 283 12.88 -5.58 -19.91
N ILE A 284 12.67 -5.79 -18.61
CA ILE A 284 11.95 -6.99 -18.12
C ILE A 284 10.47 -6.91 -18.50
N MET A 285 9.85 -5.75 -18.42
CA MET A 285 8.45 -5.56 -18.79
C MET A 285 8.22 -5.51 -20.31
N ASN A 286 9.26 -5.32 -21.14
CA ASN A 286 9.18 -5.07 -22.58
C ASN A 286 8.25 -3.89 -22.92
N VAL A 287 8.40 -2.78 -22.22
CA VAL A 287 7.67 -1.52 -22.44
C VAL A 287 8.61 -0.48 -23.00
#